data_6522cc6208ceba891083c6e752124023
#
_entry.id   6522cc6208ceba891083c6e752124023
#
_cell.length_a   1.000
_cell.length_b   1.000
_cell.length_c   1.000
_cell.angle_alpha   90.00
_cell.angle_beta   90.00
_cell.angle_gamma   90.00
#
_symmetry.space_group_name_H-M   'P 1'
#
loop_
_entity.id
_entity.type
_entity.pdbx_description
1 polymer ?
#
loop_
_entity_poly.entity_id
_entity_poly.type
_entity_poly.pdbx_seq_one_letter_code
_entity_poly.pdbx_strand_id
1 'polypeptide(L)'
;MMSMPQPGTAAPAFTMDGDTGPISLTDFAGKKLVLYFYPKDDTPGCTNEGKAFSALKADFDAADTVVVGVSRDSVASHAKFRAKHGLTVLLGSDPGDVTEAYGTWVEKSMYGKKYMGIERATFLIGRDGKIAEVWAKVKVPGHAEAVLATAQAMA
;
A
#
# COMPACT_ATOMS: atom_id res chain seq x y z
N MET A 1 16.99 -6.34 -10.31
CA MET A 1 15.72 -5.96 -9.69
C MET A 1 15.55 -6.64 -8.35
N MET A 2 15.11 -5.91 -7.34
CA MET A 2 14.87 -6.47 -6.02
C MET A 2 13.63 -7.36 -6.05
N SER A 3 13.69 -8.51 -5.40
CA SER A 3 12.52 -9.36 -5.19
C SER A 3 11.65 -8.75 -4.09
N MET A 4 10.35 -9.08 -4.11
CA MET A 4 9.47 -8.71 -3.00
C MET A 4 9.89 -9.43 -1.72
N PRO A 5 9.93 -8.74 -0.57
CA PRO A 5 10.17 -9.42 0.70
C PRO A 5 9.07 -10.43 0.98
N GLN A 6 9.46 -11.56 1.58
CA GLN A 6 8.57 -12.70 1.80
C GLN A 6 8.01 -12.74 3.22
N PRO A 7 6.88 -13.43 3.45
CA PRO A 7 6.37 -13.65 4.80
C PRO A 7 7.43 -14.22 5.73
N GLY A 8 7.45 -13.73 6.97
CA GLY A 8 8.41 -14.13 8.00
C GLY A 8 9.67 -13.28 8.05
N THR A 9 9.90 -12.42 7.06
CA THR A 9 11.07 -11.52 7.04
C THR A 9 10.68 -10.14 7.59
N ALA A 10 11.68 -9.41 8.10
CA ALA A 10 11.46 -8.03 8.55
C ALA A 10 11.01 -7.16 7.38
N ALA A 11 9.98 -6.35 7.60
CA ALA A 11 9.55 -5.38 6.60
C ALA A 11 10.65 -4.33 6.41
N PRO A 12 11.01 -3.98 5.16
CA PRO A 12 11.97 -2.90 4.92
C PRO A 12 11.51 -1.58 5.56
N ALA A 13 12.41 -0.93 6.28
CA ALA A 13 12.13 0.37 6.88
C ALA A 13 11.87 1.42 5.81
N PHE A 14 10.98 2.36 6.12
CA PHE A 14 10.69 3.46 5.21
C PHE A 14 10.31 4.72 5.98
N THR A 15 10.52 5.85 5.32
CA THR A 15 9.97 7.15 5.70
C THR A 15 9.60 7.86 4.42
N MET A 16 8.38 8.36 4.34
CA MET A 16 7.86 9.09 3.17
C MET A 16 7.05 10.28 3.62
N ASP A 17 6.92 11.27 2.74
CA ASP A 17 5.95 12.33 2.93
C ASP A 17 4.56 11.80 2.61
N GLY A 18 3.57 12.24 3.38
CA GLY A 18 2.17 11.97 3.10
C GLY A 18 1.41 13.28 2.97
N ASP A 19 0.23 13.23 2.38
CA ASP A 19 -0.61 14.42 2.23
C ASP A 19 -1.19 14.91 3.57
N THR A 20 -1.17 14.06 4.60
CA THR A 20 -1.60 14.42 5.96
C THR A 20 -0.44 14.39 6.96
N GLY A 21 0.79 14.35 6.50
CA GLY A 21 1.99 14.34 7.33
C GLY A 21 2.94 13.19 6.98
N PRO A 22 4.17 13.21 7.54
CA PRO A 22 5.16 12.16 7.30
C PRO A 22 4.67 10.79 7.77
N ILE A 23 5.07 9.74 7.06
CA ILE A 23 4.72 8.35 7.36
C ILE A 23 6.00 7.53 7.45
N SER A 24 6.22 6.88 8.58
CA SER A 24 7.36 5.99 8.80
C SER A 24 6.89 4.64 9.32
N LEU A 25 7.60 3.58 8.97
CA LEU A 25 7.27 2.23 9.45
C LEU A 25 7.21 2.18 10.99
N THR A 26 8.11 2.89 11.66
CA THR A 26 8.18 2.93 13.13
C THR A 26 6.93 3.55 13.78
N ASP A 27 6.16 4.35 13.05
CA ASP A 27 4.91 4.94 13.56
C ASP A 27 3.86 3.87 13.90
N PHE A 28 4.00 2.68 13.32
CA PHE A 28 3.03 1.59 13.45
C PHE A 28 3.53 0.44 14.32
N ALA A 29 4.62 0.65 15.07
CA ALA A 29 5.16 -0.37 15.97
C ALA A 29 4.07 -0.85 16.95
N GLY A 30 3.90 -2.17 17.06
CA GLY A 30 2.87 -2.77 17.90
C GLY A 30 1.48 -2.83 17.28
N LYS A 31 1.29 -2.28 16.09
CA LYS A 31 0.04 -2.36 15.32
C LYS A 31 0.25 -3.19 14.06
N LYS A 32 -0.84 -3.67 13.49
CA LYS A 32 -0.80 -4.29 12.16
C LYS A 32 -0.85 -3.18 11.10
N LEU A 33 -0.10 -3.37 10.01
CA LEU A 33 -0.02 -2.39 8.93
C LEU A 33 -0.31 -3.07 7.60
N VAL A 34 -1.26 -2.53 6.87
CA VAL A 34 -1.47 -2.86 5.46
C VAL A 34 -0.78 -1.79 4.63
N LEU A 35 0.20 -2.20 3.86
CA LEU A 35 0.94 -1.32 2.95
C LEU A 35 0.64 -1.78 1.53
N TYR A 36 -0.17 -1.01 0.80
CA TYR A 36 -0.51 -1.38 -0.57
C TYR A 36 0.11 -0.40 -1.56
N PHE A 37 0.70 -0.96 -2.62
CA PHE A 37 1.36 -0.21 -3.68
C PHE A 37 0.45 -0.17 -4.90
N TYR A 38 0.31 1.00 -5.50
CA TYR A 38 -0.54 1.20 -6.68
C TYR A 38 0.15 2.14 -7.67
N PRO A 39 -0.14 1.98 -8.98
CA PRO A 39 0.62 2.70 -10.01
C PRO A 39 0.45 4.20 -10.04
N LYS A 40 -0.80 4.71 -9.92
CA LYS A 40 -1.03 6.13 -10.17
C LYS A 40 -2.36 6.62 -9.60
N ASP A 41 -2.33 7.78 -8.95
CA ASP A 41 -3.52 8.45 -8.44
C ASP A 41 -4.55 8.69 -9.55
N ASP A 42 -5.81 8.60 -9.15
CA ASP A 42 -6.97 8.97 -9.98
C ASP A 42 -7.09 8.18 -11.29
N THR A 43 -6.56 6.97 -11.33
CA THR A 43 -6.83 5.99 -12.38
C THR A 43 -7.93 5.03 -11.90
N PRO A 44 -8.70 4.39 -12.82
CA PRO A 44 -9.87 3.60 -12.40
C PRO A 44 -9.59 2.51 -11.37
N GLY A 45 -8.57 1.68 -11.60
CA GLY A 45 -8.23 0.60 -10.67
C GLY A 45 -7.73 1.11 -9.33
N CYS A 46 -6.86 2.13 -9.34
CA CYS A 46 -6.31 2.72 -8.12
C CYS A 46 -7.38 3.44 -7.31
N THR A 47 -8.31 4.10 -7.97
CA THR A 47 -9.46 4.75 -7.32
C THR A 47 -10.36 3.71 -6.65
N ASN A 48 -10.69 2.64 -7.36
CA ASN A 48 -11.53 1.58 -6.81
C ASN A 48 -10.86 0.89 -5.61
N GLU A 49 -9.56 0.65 -5.68
CA GLU A 49 -8.81 0.07 -4.57
C GLU A 49 -8.80 0.99 -3.34
N GLY A 50 -8.50 2.27 -3.53
CA GLY A 50 -8.51 3.25 -2.46
C GLY A 50 -9.88 3.39 -1.81
N LYS A 51 -10.94 3.40 -2.60
CA LYS A 51 -12.32 3.46 -2.10
C LYS A 51 -12.70 2.19 -1.35
N ALA A 52 -12.29 1.02 -1.84
CA ALA A 52 -12.59 -0.25 -1.19
C ALA A 52 -11.93 -0.34 0.20
N PHE A 53 -10.65 0.02 0.32
CA PHE A 53 -9.99 0.08 1.62
C PHE A 53 -10.61 1.14 2.53
N SER A 54 -10.94 2.31 1.98
CA SER A 54 -11.55 3.40 2.76
C SER A 54 -12.92 3.01 3.32
N ALA A 55 -13.71 2.29 2.54
CA ALA A 55 -15.03 1.80 2.98
C ALA A 55 -14.93 0.83 4.16
N LEU A 56 -13.81 0.15 4.31
CA LEU A 56 -13.58 -0.83 5.39
C LEU A 56 -12.78 -0.25 6.55
N LYS A 57 -12.57 1.08 6.59
CA LYS A 57 -11.73 1.70 7.61
C LYS A 57 -12.12 1.33 9.03
N ALA A 58 -13.41 1.38 9.34
CA ALA A 58 -13.89 1.04 10.70
C ALA A 58 -13.56 -0.41 11.08
N ASP A 59 -13.66 -1.32 10.12
CA ASP A 59 -13.33 -2.73 10.36
C ASP A 59 -11.82 -2.94 10.51
N PHE A 60 -11.01 -2.24 9.74
CA PHE A 60 -9.56 -2.26 9.92
C PHE A 60 -9.16 -1.67 11.28
N ASP A 61 -9.77 -0.55 11.66
CA ASP A 61 -9.51 0.07 12.98
C ASP A 61 -9.87 -0.90 14.10
N ALA A 62 -11.01 -1.58 14.00
CA ALA A 62 -11.42 -2.58 14.98
C ALA A 62 -10.46 -3.78 15.08
N ALA A 63 -9.74 -4.07 13.99
CA ALA A 63 -8.70 -5.09 13.95
C ALA A 63 -7.30 -4.53 14.32
N ASP A 64 -7.23 -3.29 14.83
CA ASP A 64 -6.00 -2.59 15.18
C ASP A 64 -5.01 -2.55 14.00
N THR A 65 -5.53 -2.27 12.81
CA THR A 65 -4.80 -2.30 11.55
C THR A 65 -4.91 -0.94 10.86
N VAL A 66 -3.78 -0.39 10.45
CA VAL A 66 -3.70 0.87 9.68
C VAL A 66 -3.47 0.52 8.22
N VAL A 67 -4.11 1.25 7.31
CA VAL A 67 -3.93 1.05 5.86
C VAL A 67 -3.23 2.26 5.27
N VAL A 68 -2.13 2.00 4.56
CA VAL A 68 -1.33 3.01 3.86
C VAL A 68 -1.21 2.63 2.39
N GLY A 69 -1.64 3.53 1.51
CA GLY A 69 -1.41 3.39 0.08
C GLY A 69 -0.15 4.14 -0.34
N VAL A 70 0.62 3.57 -1.24
CA VAL A 70 1.91 4.11 -1.70
C VAL A 70 1.95 4.17 -3.21
N SER A 71 2.32 5.33 -3.73
CA SER A 71 2.70 5.50 -5.13
C SER A 71 3.82 6.53 -5.23
N ARG A 72 4.33 6.76 -6.43
CA ARG A 72 5.34 7.79 -6.68
C ARG A 72 4.74 9.14 -7.02
N ASP A 73 3.41 9.27 -6.97
CA ASP A 73 2.74 10.55 -7.14
C ASP A 73 3.13 11.51 -6.02
N SER A 74 3.04 12.80 -6.32
CA SER A 74 3.40 13.85 -5.35
C SER A 74 2.38 13.95 -4.21
N VAL A 75 2.80 14.59 -3.12
CA VAL A 75 1.90 14.91 -2.00
C VAL A 75 0.70 15.74 -2.48
N ALA A 76 0.92 16.69 -3.38
CA ALA A 76 -0.16 17.50 -3.96
C ALA A 76 -1.16 16.64 -4.75
N SER A 77 -0.68 15.68 -5.52
CA SER A 77 -1.53 14.73 -6.25
C SER A 77 -2.37 13.88 -5.27
N HIS A 78 -1.74 13.38 -4.22
CA HIS A 78 -2.43 12.59 -3.18
C HIS A 78 -3.53 13.40 -2.50
N ALA A 79 -3.28 14.68 -2.20
CA ALA A 79 -4.28 15.55 -1.58
C ALA A 79 -5.50 15.73 -2.49
N LYS A 80 -5.29 15.92 -3.78
CA LYS A 80 -6.38 16.02 -4.77
C LYS A 80 -7.14 14.70 -4.90
N PHE A 81 -6.42 13.60 -4.96
CA PHE A 81 -7.00 12.26 -5.06
C PHE A 81 -7.88 11.96 -3.85
N ARG A 82 -7.38 12.24 -2.66
CA ARG A 82 -8.15 12.08 -1.41
C ARG A 82 -9.43 12.90 -1.42
N ALA A 83 -9.32 14.18 -1.74
CA ALA A 83 -10.46 15.10 -1.73
C ALA A 83 -11.51 14.71 -2.77
N LYS A 84 -11.08 14.31 -3.96
CA LYS A 84 -11.98 13.94 -5.06
C LYS A 84 -12.82 12.69 -4.74
N HIS A 85 -12.22 11.71 -4.06
CA HIS A 85 -12.85 10.41 -3.84
C HIS A 85 -13.17 10.12 -2.37
N GLY A 86 -12.94 11.04 -1.46
CA GLY A 86 -13.24 10.86 -0.04
C GLY A 86 -12.43 9.73 0.61
N LEU A 87 -11.16 9.59 0.26
CA LEU A 87 -10.33 8.50 0.76
C LEU A 87 -9.96 8.73 2.23
N THR A 88 -10.00 7.67 3.03
CA THR A 88 -9.66 7.70 4.46
C THR A 88 -8.36 6.97 4.78
N VAL A 89 -7.78 6.24 3.83
CA VAL A 89 -6.47 5.61 3.99
C VAL A 89 -5.37 6.67 4.00
N LEU A 90 -4.24 6.37 4.65
CA LEU A 90 -3.06 7.22 4.52
C LEU A 90 -2.47 7.05 3.13
N LEU A 91 -1.92 8.11 2.56
CA LEU A 91 -1.30 8.09 1.25
C LEU A 91 0.14 8.58 1.36
N GLY A 92 1.08 7.71 1.01
CA GLY A 92 2.51 8.00 1.03
C GLY A 92 3.05 8.28 -0.37
N SER A 93 3.85 9.34 -0.46
CA SER A 93 4.54 9.72 -1.70
C SER A 93 5.96 9.17 -1.64
N ASP A 94 6.22 8.11 -2.45
CA ASP A 94 7.53 7.47 -2.49
C ASP A 94 8.50 8.26 -3.35
N PRO A 95 9.66 8.70 -2.80
CA PRO A 95 10.69 9.35 -3.61
C PRO A 95 11.43 8.37 -4.54
N GLY A 96 11.22 7.06 -4.38
CA GLY A 96 11.78 6.02 -5.24
C GLY A 96 12.35 4.83 -4.50
N ASP A 97 12.79 4.99 -3.26
CA ASP A 97 13.46 3.94 -2.49
C ASP A 97 12.48 2.92 -1.90
N VAL A 98 11.26 3.31 -1.58
CA VAL A 98 10.30 2.40 -0.94
C VAL A 98 9.78 1.35 -1.92
N THR A 99 9.37 1.77 -3.12
CA THR A 99 8.92 0.83 -4.16
C THR A 99 10.04 -0.13 -4.56
N GLU A 100 11.29 0.35 -4.59
CA GLU A 100 12.44 -0.52 -4.88
C GLU A 100 12.68 -1.52 -3.73
N ALA A 101 12.68 -1.07 -2.49
CA ALA A 101 12.91 -1.93 -1.33
C ALA A 101 11.87 -3.04 -1.21
N TYR A 102 10.62 -2.77 -1.58
CA TYR A 102 9.53 -3.75 -1.54
C TYR A 102 9.39 -4.55 -2.84
N GLY A 103 10.26 -4.33 -3.82
CA GLY A 103 10.26 -5.09 -5.06
C GLY A 103 9.06 -4.82 -5.97
N THR A 104 8.40 -3.67 -5.80
CA THR A 104 7.20 -3.30 -6.58
C THR A 104 7.51 -2.39 -7.76
N TRP A 105 8.75 -1.90 -7.89
CA TRP A 105 9.19 -1.10 -9.04
C TRP A 105 9.73 -2.03 -10.09
N VAL A 106 8.96 -2.27 -11.15
CA VAL A 106 9.23 -3.34 -12.11
C VAL A 106 9.14 -2.85 -13.55
N GLU A 107 9.77 -3.59 -14.46
CA GLU A 107 9.61 -3.36 -15.88
C GLU A 107 8.24 -3.85 -16.34
N LYS A 108 7.53 -2.99 -17.04
CA LYS A 108 6.23 -3.27 -17.66
C LYS A 108 6.34 -3.11 -19.17
N SER A 109 5.39 -3.71 -19.90
CA SER A 109 5.32 -3.60 -21.35
C SER A 109 3.90 -3.24 -21.77
N MET A 110 3.79 -2.29 -22.71
CA MET A 110 2.50 -1.89 -23.29
C MET A 110 2.73 -1.57 -24.78
N TYR A 111 2.01 -2.27 -25.65
CA TYR A 111 2.13 -2.11 -27.11
C TYR A 111 3.57 -2.23 -27.60
N GLY A 112 4.33 -3.19 -27.04
CA GLY A 112 5.73 -3.42 -27.39
C GLY A 112 6.73 -2.45 -26.80
N LYS A 113 6.29 -1.43 -26.08
CA LYS A 113 7.16 -0.49 -25.37
C LYS A 113 7.37 -0.92 -23.93
N LYS A 114 8.62 -0.88 -23.48
CA LYS A 114 9.00 -1.18 -22.11
C LYS A 114 9.10 0.10 -21.29
N TYR A 115 8.63 0.06 -20.05
CA TYR A 115 8.74 1.18 -19.11
C TYR A 115 8.78 0.63 -17.69
N MET A 116 9.28 1.45 -16.76
CA MET A 116 9.27 1.11 -15.35
C MET A 116 7.98 1.60 -14.70
N GLY A 117 7.40 0.80 -13.84
CA GLY A 117 6.17 1.17 -13.14
C GLY A 117 5.97 0.34 -11.88
N ILE A 118 4.97 0.71 -11.10
CA ILE A 118 4.64 0.02 -9.86
C ILE A 118 3.74 -1.17 -10.17
N GLU A 119 4.15 -2.36 -9.70
CA GLU A 119 3.28 -3.53 -9.68
C GLU A 119 2.33 -3.37 -8.49
N ARG A 120 1.02 -3.56 -8.73
CA ARG A 120 0.02 -3.51 -7.67
C ARG A 120 0.25 -4.69 -6.73
N ALA A 121 0.59 -4.39 -5.49
CA ALA A 121 0.91 -5.40 -4.48
C ALA A 121 0.52 -4.89 -3.09
N THR A 122 0.20 -5.80 -2.18
CA THR A 122 -0.15 -5.48 -0.80
C THR A 122 0.68 -6.32 0.14
N PHE A 123 1.19 -5.69 1.20
CA PHE A 123 1.94 -6.33 2.25
C PHE A 123 1.20 -6.11 3.57
N LEU A 124 0.92 -7.20 4.28
CA LEU A 124 0.38 -7.14 5.64
C LEU A 124 1.54 -7.37 6.60
N ILE A 125 1.81 -6.36 7.43
CA ILE A 125 2.94 -6.35 8.36
C ILE A 125 2.37 -6.53 9.77
N GLY A 126 2.91 -7.49 10.50
CA GLY A 126 2.46 -7.82 11.85
C GLY A 126 2.97 -6.84 12.90
N ARG A 127 2.50 -6.99 14.12
CA ARG A 127 2.86 -6.15 15.26
C ARG A 127 4.34 -6.17 15.58
N ASP A 128 5.03 -7.26 15.20
CA ASP A 128 6.47 -7.45 15.40
C ASP A 128 7.33 -6.82 14.28
N GLY A 129 6.70 -6.18 13.30
CA GLY A 129 7.40 -5.57 12.17
C GLY A 129 7.78 -6.55 11.06
N LYS A 130 7.35 -7.80 11.16
CA LYS A 130 7.60 -8.81 10.13
C LYS A 130 6.43 -8.90 9.17
N ILE A 131 6.74 -9.21 7.91
CA ILE A 131 5.71 -9.43 6.89
C ILE A 131 4.97 -10.71 7.22
N ALA A 132 3.63 -10.61 7.31
CA ALA A 132 2.76 -11.75 7.59
C ALA A 132 2.19 -12.35 6.33
N GLU A 133 1.85 -11.50 5.33
CA GLU A 133 1.26 -11.94 4.07
C GLU A 133 1.62 -10.99 2.94
N VAL A 134 1.73 -11.51 1.72
CA VAL A 134 2.02 -10.74 0.50
C VAL A 134 1.01 -11.12 -0.58
N TRP A 135 0.41 -10.11 -1.20
CA TRP A 135 -0.42 -10.26 -2.40
C TRP A 135 0.29 -9.55 -3.55
N ALA A 136 0.81 -10.32 -4.49
CA ALA A 136 1.44 -9.79 -5.69
C ALA A 136 0.44 -9.76 -6.85
N LYS A 137 0.67 -8.89 -7.83
CA LYS A 137 -0.17 -8.79 -9.04
C LYS A 137 -1.65 -8.72 -8.70
N VAL A 138 -1.99 -7.79 -7.81
CA VAL A 138 -3.32 -7.67 -7.23
C VAL A 138 -4.37 -7.33 -8.28
N LYS A 139 -5.50 -8.02 -8.19
CA LYS A 139 -6.76 -7.66 -8.88
C LYS A 139 -7.68 -7.04 -7.85
N VAL A 140 -8.17 -5.84 -8.14
CA VAL A 140 -8.88 -4.99 -7.17
C VAL A 140 -10.20 -5.59 -6.64
N PRO A 141 -11.09 -6.19 -7.47
CA PRO A 141 -12.35 -6.72 -6.95
C PRO A 141 -12.14 -7.78 -5.86
N GLY A 142 -12.71 -7.53 -4.68
CA GLY A 142 -12.63 -8.44 -3.54
C GLY A 142 -11.32 -8.42 -2.76
N HIS A 143 -10.33 -7.63 -3.21
CA HIS A 143 -9.00 -7.63 -2.60
C HIS A 143 -9.00 -7.02 -1.20
N ALA A 144 -9.61 -5.85 -1.01
CA ALA A 144 -9.63 -5.19 0.30
C ALA A 144 -10.30 -6.07 1.37
N GLU A 145 -11.37 -6.77 1.01
CA GLU A 145 -12.07 -7.70 1.89
C GLU A 145 -11.18 -8.90 2.25
N ALA A 146 -10.43 -9.43 1.29
CA ALA A 146 -9.49 -10.54 1.54
C ALA A 146 -8.38 -10.11 2.50
N VAL A 147 -7.84 -8.92 2.33
CA VAL A 147 -6.81 -8.36 3.21
C VAL A 147 -7.37 -8.16 4.62
N LEU A 148 -8.58 -7.62 4.73
CA LEU A 148 -9.24 -7.43 6.03
C LEU A 148 -9.42 -8.78 6.75
N ALA A 149 -9.91 -9.79 6.05
CA ALA A 149 -10.11 -11.11 6.65
C ALA A 149 -8.81 -11.68 7.21
N THR A 150 -7.71 -11.52 6.51
CA THR A 150 -6.39 -11.98 6.97
C THR A 150 -5.94 -11.19 8.19
N ALA A 151 -6.11 -9.86 8.18
CA ALA A 151 -5.76 -9.01 9.33
C ALA A 151 -6.58 -9.37 10.57
N GLN A 152 -7.89 -9.64 10.40
CA GLN A 152 -8.78 -10.04 11.50
C GLN A 152 -8.39 -11.39 12.09
N ALA A 153 -7.85 -12.30 11.28
CA ALA A 153 -7.44 -13.63 11.75
C ALA A 153 -6.10 -13.61 12.49
N MET A 154 -5.34 -12.52 12.39
CA MET A 154 -4.04 -12.36 13.07
C MET A 154 -4.23 -11.86 14.50
N ALA A 155 -3.33 -12.34 15.36
CA ALA A 155 -3.26 -11.84 16.74
C ALA A 155 -2.75 -10.39 16.79
#